data_bae3285fbba683955cf9ceabb79b8541
#
_entry.id   bae3285fbba683955cf9ceabb79b8541
#
_cell.length_a   1.000
_cell.length_b   1.000
_cell.length_c   1.000
_cell.angle_alpha   90.00
_cell.angle_beta   90.00
_cell.angle_gamma   90.00
#
_symmetry.space_group_name_H-M   'P 1'
#
loop_
_entity.id
_entity.type
_entity.pdbx_description
1 polymer ?
#
loop_
_entity_poly.entity_id
_entity_poly.type
_entity_poly.pdbx_seq_one_letter_code
_entity_poly.pdbx_strand_id
1 'polypeptide(L)'
;MTAQAVTPSLNQPLAELDPDIAEVLTGELARQRETLEMIASENFVPRAVLECQGSVLTNKYAEGYPGRRYYGGCEVVDVAESLAIERAKTV
;
A
#
# COMPACT_ATOMS: atom_id res chain seq x y z
N MET A 1 22.67 21.35 24.20
CA MET A 1 21.55 21.50 23.27
C MET A 1 20.32 20.77 23.80
N THR A 2 19.26 21.47 23.96
CA THR A 2 18.02 20.85 24.41
C THR A 2 17.38 20.18 23.21
N ALA A 3 17.20 18.88 23.31
CA ALA A 3 16.43 18.17 22.29
C ALA A 3 14.98 18.64 22.42
N GLN A 4 14.53 19.39 21.44
CA GLN A 4 13.10 19.68 21.34
C GLN A 4 12.38 18.48 20.77
N ALA A 5 11.29 18.11 21.43
CA ALA A 5 10.40 17.12 20.85
C ALA A 5 9.83 17.70 19.56
N VAL A 6 10.28 17.17 18.43
CA VAL A 6 9.77 17.57 17.13
C VAL A 6 8.57 16.69 16.82
N THR A 7 7.40 17.32 16.66
CA THR A 7 6.20 16.59 16.24
C THR A 7 6.42 16.12 14.79
N PRO A 8 6.37 14.82 14.54
CA PRO A 8 6.53 14.31 13.18
C PRO A 8 5.49 14.88 12.24
N SER A 9 5.91 15.25 11.02
CA SER A 9 4.99 15.63 9.97
C SER A 9 4.28 14.41 9.41
N LEU A 10 3.00 14.52 9.10
CA LEU A 10 2.25 13.46 8.45
C LEU A 10 2.77 13.15 7.04
N ASN A 11 3.55 14.05 6.46
CA ASN A 11 4.14 13.85 5.14
C ASN A 11 5.61 13.40 5.21
N GLN A 12 6.11 13.15 6.40
CA GLN A 12 7.50 12.75 6.57
C GLN A 12 7.74 11.35 6.00
N PRO A 13 8.77 11.16 5.17
CA PRO A 13 9.09 9.82 4.66
C PRO A 13 9.46 8.87 5.77
N LEU A 14 9.22 7.57 5.56
CA LEU A 14 9.52 6.56 6.56
C LEU A 14 10.98 6.60 7.02
N ALA A 15 11.92 6.79 6.09
CA ALA A 15 13.34 6.79 6.41
C ALA A 15 13.74 7.92 7.38
N GLU A 16 13.00 9.04 7.37
CA GLU A 16 13.23 10.14 8.29
C GLU A 16 12.48 9.94 9.60
N LEU A 17 11.25 9.44 9.51
CA LEU A 17 10.41 9.24 10.69
C LEU A 17 10.90 8.09 11.56
N ASP A 18 11.23 6.98 10.93
CA ASP A 18 11.64 5.76 11.64
C ASP A 18 12.71 5.03 10.82
N PRO A 19 13.97 5.46 10.96
CA PRO A 19 15.06 4.82 10.22
C PRO A 19 15.25 3.34 10.55
N ASP A 20 14.89 2.91 11.75
CA ASP A 20 15.01 1.51 12.12
C ASP A 20 14.06 0.62 11.31
N ILE A 21 12.82 1.03 11.15
CA ILE A 21 11.86 0.30 10.31
C ILE A 21 12.24 0.40 8.83
N ALA A 22 12.74 1.54 8.39
CA ALA A 22 13.22 1.67 7.00
C ALA A 22 14.34 0.67 6.71
N GLU A 23 15.23 0.45 7.66
CA GLU A 23 16.29 -0.56 7.54
C GLU A 23 15.73 -1.98 7.46
N VAL A 24 14.69 -2.28 8.23
CA VAL A 24 14.01 -3.58 8.15
C VAL A 24 13.47 -3.84 6.74
N LEU A 25 12.84 -2.83 6.13
CA LEU A 25 12.31 -2.97 4.77
C LEU A 25 13.42 -3.23 3.75
N THR A 26 14.55 -2.53 3.89
CA THR A 26 15.72 -2.73 3.03
C THR A 26 16.28 -4.13 3.22
N GLY A 27 16.37 -4.59 4.47
CA GLY A 27 16.85 -5.94 4.79
C GLY A 27 15.95 -7.03 4.25
N GLU A 28 14.64 -6.85 4.34
CA GLU A 28 13.69 -7.84 3.82
C GLU A 28 13.74 -7.91 2.29
N LEU A 29 13.91 -6.77 1.62
CA LEU A 29 14.09 -6.78 0.17
C LEU A 29 15.32 -7.58 -0.24
N ALA A 30 16.43 -7.38 0.45
CA ALA A 30 17.65 -8.15 0.20
C ALA A 30 17.44 -9.64 0.46
N ARG A 31 16.78 -9.98 1.57
CA ARG A 31 16.47 -11.37 1.89
C ARG A 31 15.67 -12.04 0.77
N GLN A 32 14.64 -11.37 0.29
CA GLN A 32 13.80 -11.92 -0.79
C GLN A 32 14.56 -12.09 -2.10
N ARG A 33 15.49 -11.20 -2.40
CA ARG A 33 16.31 -11.29 -3.62
C ARG A 33 17.36 -12.40 -3.56
N GLU A 34 17.85 -12.71 -2.38
CA GLU A 34 18.98 -13.63 -2.20
C GLU A 34 18.57 -15.04 -1.78
N THR A 35 17.29 -15.25 -1.49
CA THR A 35 16.80 -16.52 -0.93
C THR A 35 15.68 -17.06 -1.81
N LEU A 36 15.69 -18.38 -2.03
CA LEU A 36 14.59 -19.04 -2.69
C LEU A 36 13.41 -19.18 -1.73
N GLU A 37 12.23 -18.81 -2.19
CA GLU A 37 11.00 -18.94 -1.41
C GLU A 37 10.29 -20.22 -1.82
N MET A 38 10.24 -21.17 -0.90
CA MET A 38 9.70 -22.50 -1.19
C MET A 38 8.30 -22.72 -0.58
N ILE A 39 7.72 -21.70 0.01
CA ILE A 39 6.38 -21.78 0.59
C ILE A 39 5.36 -21.51 -0.50
N ALA A 40 4.55 -22.52 -0.81
CA ALA A 40 3.63 -22.46 -1.95
C ALA A 40 2.58 -21.35 -1.85
N SER A 41 2.24 -20.92 -0.64
CA SER A 41 1.25 -19.86 -0.40
C SER A 41 1.85 -18.46 -0.48
N GLU A 42 3.16 -18.34 -0.62
CA GLU A 42 3.83 -17.03 -0.70
C GLU A 42 4.27 -16.75 -2.13
N ASN A 43 3.83 -15.64 -2.67
CA ASN A 43 4.21 -15.20 -3.99
C ASN A 43 4.69 -13.76 -3.93
N PHE A 44 5.53 -13.39 -4.89
CA PHE A 44 6.03 -12.03 -4.96
C PHE A 44 4.97 -11.10 -5.53
N VAL A 45 4.71 -10.03 -4.82
CA VAL A 45 3.74 -9.02 -5.25
C VAL A 45 4.42 -8.07 -6.23
N PRO A 46 3.83 -7.83 -7.41
CA PRO A 46 4.39 -6.86 -8.36
C PRO A 46 4.50 -5.46 -7.75
N ARG A 47 5.54 -4.73 -8.17
CA ARG A 47 5.75 -3.37 -7.67
C ARG A 47 4.53 -2.48 -7.83
N ALA A 48 3.84 -2.59 -8.98
CA ALA A 48 2.64 -1.77 -9.23
C ALA A 48 1.55 -2.02 -8.20
N VAL A 49 1.38 -3.27 -7.75
CA VAL A 49 0.40 -3.61 -6.71
C VAL A 49 0.82 -3.01 -5.37
N LEU A 50 2.12 -3.08 -5.04
CA LEU A 50 2.63 -2.47 -3.82
C LEU A 50 2.41 -0.95 -3.83
N GLU A 51 2.58 -0.30 -4.96
CA GLU A 51 2.32 1.14 -5.09
C GLU A 51 0.85 1.48 -4.86
N CYS A 52 -0.06 0.65 -5.34
CA CYS A 52 -1.49 0.86 -5.08
C CYS A 52 -1.84 0.68 -3.60
N GLN A 53 -1.30 -0.35 -2.97
CA GLN A 53 -1.56 -0.62 -1.56
C GLN A 53 -1.00 0.47 -0.65
N GLY A 54 0.13 1.05 -1.01
CA GLY A 54 0.74 2.14 -0.27
C GLY A 54 0.26 3.53 -0.67
N SER A 55 -0.90 3.62 -1.34
CA SER A 55 -1.44 4.88 -1.82
C SER A 55 -2.53 5.42 -0.88
N VAL A 56 -3.02 6.62 -1.22
CA VAL A 56 -4.11 7.26 -0.46
C VAL A 56 -5.42 6.48 -0.51
N LEU A 57 -5.57 5.53 -1.44
CA LEU A 57 -6.73 4.65 -1.47
C LEU A 57 -6.87 3.86 -0.16
N THR A 58 -5.76 3.64 0.54
CA THR A 58 -5.74 2.98 1.85
C THR A 58 -6.63 3.70 2.87
N ASN A 59 -6.84 5.00 2.72
CA ASN A 59 -7.63 5.80 3.65
C ASN A 59 -9.14 5.66 3.45
N LYS A 60 -9.57 5.08 2.33
CA LYS A 60 -10.99 5.14 1.97
C LYS A 60 -11.74 3.84 2.25
N TYR A 61 -12.71 3.90 3.14
CA TYR A 61 -13.68 2.82 3.32
C TYR A 61 -14.69 2.85 2.17
N ALA A 62 -14.82 1.72 1.49
CA ALA A 62 -15.66 1.60 0.29
C ALA A 62 -16.58 0.39 0.39
N GLU A 63 -17.21 0.21 1.54
CA GLU A 63 -18.15 -0.87 1.75
C GLU A 63 -19.31 -0.75 0.78
N GLY A 64 -19.66 -1.87 0.14
CA GLY A 64 -20.67 -1.93 -0.91
C GLY A 64 -20.02 -2.20 -2.27
N TYR A 65 -20.62 -1.67 -3.33
CA TYR A 65 -20.18 -1.87 -4.71
C TYR A 65 -20.27 -0.56 -5.48
N PRO A 66 -19.62 -0.43 -6.64
CA PRO A 66 -19.71 0.77 -7.44
C PRO A 66 -21.16 1.23 -7.64
N GLY A 67 -21.45 2.47 -7.33
CA GLY A 67 -22.79 3.03 -7.39
C GLY A 67 -23.72 2.62 -6.25
N ARG A 68 -23.28 1.74 -5.36
CA ARG A 68 -24.09 1.22 -4.25
C ARG A 68 -23.24 1.18 -2.98
N ARG A 69 -22.85 2.33 -2.50
CA ARG A 69 -21.97 2.46 -1.33
C ARG A 69 -22.73 2.83 -0.07
N TYR A 70 -22.22 2.36 1.04
CA TYR A 70 -22.75 2.75 2.35
C TYR A 70 -22.25 4.14 2.76
N TYR A 71 -21.13 4.60 2.19
CA TYR A 71 -20.49 5.87 2.55
C TYR A 71 -20.29 6.73 1.32
N GLY A 72 -20.30 8.05 1.53
CA GLY A 72 -19.98 9.00 0.46
C GLY A 72 -18.49 9.05 0.16
N GLY A 73 -18.14 9.74 -0.92
CA GLY A 73 -16.74 9.96 -1.27
C GLY A 73 -16.08 8.79 -2.01
N CYS A 74 -16.87 7.93 -2.65
CA CYS A 74 -16.37 6.76 -3.35
C CYS A 74 -16.27 6.93 -4.86
N GLU A 75 -16.42 8.15 -5.37
CA GLU A 75 -16.45 8.40 -6.82
C GLU A 75 -15.19 7.88 -7.52
N VAL A 76 -14.03 8.07 -6.90
CA VAL A 76 -12.76 7.64 -7.47
C VAL A 76 -12.52 6.14 -7.24
N VAL A 77 -12.85 5.64 -6.07
CA VAL A 77 -12.77 4.22 -5.77
C VAL A 77 -13.68 3.42 -6.71
N ASP A 78 -14.85 3.95 -7.02
CA ASP A 78 -15.77 3.33 -7.98
C ASP A 78 -15.11 3.13 -9.34
N VAL A 79 -14.30 4.10 -9.78
CA VAL A 79 -13.54 3.98 -11.05
C VAL A 79 -12.55 2.84 -10.95
N ALA A 80 -11.81 2.74 -9.84
CA ALA A 80 -10.82 1.66 -9.66
C ALA A 80 -11.48 0.29 -9.71
N GLU A 81 -12.58 0.10 -8.99
CA GLU A 81 -13.27 -1.18 -8.97
C GLU A 81 -13.94 -1.52 -10.30
N SER A 82 -14.51 -0.52 -10.97
CA SER A 82 -15.12 -0.72 -12.30
C SER A 82 -14.07 -1.12 -13.33
N LEU A 83 -12.88 -0.51 -13.30
CA LEU A 83 -11.77 -0.91 -14.17
C LEU A 83 -11.35 -2.36 -13.89
N ALA A 84 -11.28 -2.74 -12.62
CA ALA A 84 -10.91 -4.12 -12.25
C ALA A 84 -11.92 -5.12 -12.81
N ILE A 85 -13.22 -4.81 -12.68
CA ILE A 85 -14.28 -5.67 -13.20
C ILE A 85 -14.18 -5.81 -14.73
N GLU A 86 -14.04 -4.69 -15.44
CA GLU A 86 -13.96 -4.71 -16.90
C GLU A 86 -12.71 -5.45 -17.40
N ARG A 87 -11.58 -5.23 -16.75
CA ARG A 87 -10.34 -5.89 -17.13
C ARG A 87 -10.36 -7.38 -16.83
N ALA A 88 -10.99 -7.80 -15.74
CA ALA A 88 -11.17 -9.21 -15.43
C ALA A 88 -11.99 -9.94 -16.51
N LYS A 89 -12.97 -9.26 -17.09
CA LYS A 89 -13.80 -9.84 -18.15
C LYS A 89 -13.04 -10.09 -19.46
N THR A 90 -11.90 -9.43 -19.66
CA THR A 90 -11.12 -9.55 -20.90
C THR A 90 -9.98 -10.55 -20.80
N VAL A 91 -9.75 -11.14 -19.65
CA VAL A 91 -8.67 -12.13 -19.44
C VAL A 91 -9.07 -13.53 -19.86
#